data_9c9f8568c89078d6ee121af15970835f
#
_entry.id   9c9f8568c89078d6ee121af15970835f
#
_cell.length_a   1.000
_cell.length_b   1.000
_cell.length_c   1.000
_cell.angle_alpha   90.00
_cell.angle_beta   90.00
_cell.angle_gamma   90.00
#
_symmetry.space_group_name_H-M   'P 1'
#
loop_
_entity.id
_entity.type
_entity.pdbx_description
1 polymer ?
#
loop_
_entity_poly.entity_id
_entity_poly.type
_entity_poly.pdbx_seq_one_letter_code
_entity_poly.pdbx_strand_id
1 'polypeptide(L)'
;VENKKRTDSSDQLDVNLYKAKKLFDKKFDFERELYCCSFSADTVVYKGLVMPSEFDSFYTDLSDASHRTASVMFHIRFSTNTSPKWHLAQPYRVIAHNGEINTISGNRNWALARMNNLSSKRFGNMRKYQPLVNQSGSDSSSLDNMIEVLKEGGVNIGRAARMLIPPSWQNTDLMDSDEKAFHEYNSMHMEPWDGPALICFQDKNF
;
A
#
# COMPACT_ATOMS: atom_id res chain seq x y z
N VAL A 1 3.18 20.06 23.65
CA VAL A 1 2.05 20.74 22.98
C VAL A 1 2.41 21.04 21.53
N GLU A 2 3.63 21.49 21.22
CA GLU A 2 4.09 21.76 19.83
C GLU A 2 4.23 20.50 18.98
N ASN A 3 4.70 19.39 19.55
CA ASN A 3 4.81 18.11 18.82
C ASN A 3 3.44 17.55 18.40
N LYS A 4 2.39 17.73 19.21
CA LYS A 4 1.05 17.24 18.89
C LYS A 4 0.40 18.02 17.73
N LYS A 5 0.60 19.34 17.66
CA LYS A 5 0.09 20.17 16.57
C LYS A 5 0.80 19.88 15.23
N ARG A 6 2.09 19.55 15.29
CA ARG A 6 2.89 19.25 14.10
C ARG A 6 2.54 17.86 13.51
N THR A 7 2.31 16.86 14.35
CA THR A 7 1.85 15.53 13.93
C THR A 7 0.45 15.58 13.35
N ASP A 8 -0.50 16.30 13.97
CA ASP A 8 -1.87 16.43 13.48
C ASP A 8 -1.91 17.09 12.08
N SER A 9 -1.06 18.09 11.83
CA SER A 9 -1.00 18.77 10.53
C SER A 9 -0.36 17.89 9.43
N SER A 10 0.65 17.11 9.76
CA SER A 10 1.31 16.16 8.84
C SER A 10 0.36 15.03 8.47
N ASP A 11 -0.31 14.42 9.43
CA ASP A 11 -1.29 13.36 9.18
C ASP A 11 -2.46 13.85 8.30
N GLN A 12 -2.91 15.09 8.48
CA GLN A 12 -3.96 15.67 7.63
C GLN A 12 -3.44 15.94 6.21
N LEU A 13 -2.18 16.30 6.05
CA LEU A 13 -1.56 16.49 4.75
C LEU A 13 -1.53 15.18 3.96
N ASP A 14 -1.08 14.07 4.56
CA ASP A 14 -1.04 12.75 3.92
C ASP A 14 -2.43 12.30 3.46
N VAL A 15 -3.44 12.47 4.29
CA VAL A 15 -4.84 12.19 3.91
C VAL A 15 -5.29 13.05 2.73
N ASN A 16 -4.91 14.32 2.67
CA ASN A 16 -5.28 15.20 1.56
C ASN A 16 -4.53 14.82 0.27
N LEU A 17 -3.25 14.45 0.36
CA LEU A 17 -2.47 13.94 -0.76
C LEU A 17 -3.05 12.62 -1.29
N TYR A 18 -3.42 11.70 -0.40
CA TYR A 18 -4.12 10.48 -0.79
C TYR A 18 -5.43 10.77 -1.54
N LYS A 19 -6.27 11.69 -1.01
CA LYS A 19 -7.51 12.10 -1.68
C LYS A 19 -7.25 12.67 -3.08
N ALA A 20 -6.26 13.54 -3.21
CA ALA A 20 -5.88 14.14 -4.50
C ALA A 20 -5.39 13.06 -5.48
N LYS A 21 -4.55 12.12 -5.03
CA LYS A 21 -4.11 10.97 -5.83
C LYS A 21 -5.28 10.12 -6.30
N LYS A 22 -6.23 9.79 -5.43
CA LYS A 22 -7.40 8.98 -5.82
C LYS A 22 -8.29 9.68 -6.86
N LEU A 23 -8.40 11.01 -6.79
CA LEU A 23 -9.10 11.79 -7.80
C LEU A 23 -8.34 11.82 -9.13
N PHE A 24 -7.01 11.89 -9.07
CA PHE A 24 -6.15 11.78 -10.23
C PHE A 24 -6.28 10.40 -10.88
N ASP A 25 -6.13 9.31 -10.12
CA ASP A 25 -6.25 7.93 -10.59
C ASP A 25 -7.64 7.67 -11.23
N LYS A 26 -8.68 8.32 -10.72
CA LYS A 26 -10.03 8.21 -11.28
C LYS A 26 -10.19 8.94 -12.62
N LYS A 27 -9.46 10.02 -12.83
CA LYS A 27 -9.54 10.86 -14.02
C LYS A 27 -8.74 10.29 -15.19
N PHE A 28 -7.61 9.65 -14.91
CA PHE A 28 -6.69 9.18 -15.92
C PHE A 28 -6.63 7.64 -15.93
N ASP A 29 -6.63 7.06 -17.11
CA ASP A 29 -6.38 5.64 -17.29
C ASP A 29 -4.87 5.39 -17.13
N PHE A 30 -4.48 4.91 -15.95
CA PHE A 30 -3.07 4.69 -15.62
C PHE A 30 -2.37 3.66 -16.51
N GLU A 31 -3.10 2.76 -17.16
CA GLU A 31 -2.50 1.79 -18.08
C GLU A 31 -2.15 2.42 -19.44
N ARG A 32 -2.81 3.49 -19.80
CA ARG A 32 -2.70 4.11 -21.13
C ARG A 32 -2.12 5.52 -21.11
N GLU A 33 -2.34 6.25 -20.02
CA GLU A 33 -2.05 7.68 -19.97
C GLU A 33 -0.98 8.02 -18.96
N LEU A 34 -1.30 7.96 -17.68
CA LEU A 34 -0.47 8.43 -16.58
C LEU A 34 -0.59 7.52 -15.36
N TYR A 35 0.53 7.26 -14.72
CA TYR A 35 0.60 6.55 -13.44
C TYR A 35 1.35 7.38 -12.40
N CYS A 36 0.70 7.65 -11.27
CA CYS A 36 1.31 8.36 -10.14
C CYS A 36 2.03 7.36 -9.22
N CYS A 37 3.35 7.29 -9.30
CA CYS A 37 4.17 6.35 -8.52
C CYS A 37 4.08 6.60 -7.03
N SER A 38 4.13 7.88 -6.61
CA SER A 38 3.98 8.31 -5.22
C SER A 38 3.36 9.71 -5.18
N PHE A 39 2.59 9.98 -4.13
CA PHE A 39 2.07 11.31 -3.86
C PHE A 39 1.97 11.47 -2.34
N SER A 40 3.10 11.67 -1.71
CA SER A 40 3.30 11.69 -0.25
C SER A 40 4.25 12.81 0.13
N ALA A 41 4.14 13.31 1.36
CA ALA A 41 5.09 14.27 1.92
C ALA A 41 6.35 13.58 2.49
N ASP A 42 6.27 12.28 2.75
CA ASP A 42 7.31 11.56 3.50
C ASP A 42 8.08 10.54 2.63
N THR A 43 7.52 10.11 1.51
CA THR A 43 8.12 9.07 0.67
C THR A 43 8.10 9.42 -0.80
N VAL A 44 9.17 9.07 -1.52
CA VAL A 44 9.28 9.15 -2.98
C VAL A 44 9.50 7.76 -3.53
N VAL A 45 8.77 7.40 -4.59
CA VAL A 45 8.92 6.11 -5.26
C VAL A 45 9.43 6.33 -6.68
N TYR A 46 10.62 5.84 -6.92
CA TYR A 46 11.22 5.74 -8.26
C TYR A 46 10.94 4.36 -8.83
N LYS A 47 10.50 4.28 -10.06
CA LYS A 47 10.29 2.99 -10.73
C LYS A 47 10.42 3.09 -12.24
N GLY A 48 10.87 2.00 -12.84
CA GLY A 48 11.03 1.90 -14.28
C GLY A 48 11.47 0.51 -14.70
N LEU A 49 11.44 0.25 -16.00
CA LEU A 49 12.08 -0.91 -16.64
C LEU A 49 13.52 -0.53 -16.97
N VAL A 50 14.32 -0.27 -15.94
CA VAL A 50 15.69 0.25 -16.04
C VAL A 50 16.63 -0.75 -15.37
N MET A 51 17.81 -0.94 -15.95
CA MET A 51 18.85 -1.75 -15.31
C MET A 51 19.30 -1.07 -14.01
N PRO A 52 19.55 -1.83 -12.94
CA PRO A 52 20.00 -1.25 -11.66
C PRO A 52 21.27 -0.37 -11.80
N SER A 53 22.17 -0.74 -12.71
CA SER A 53 23.41 0.02 -12.98
C SER A 53 23.18 1.35 -13.70
N GLU A 54 22.00 1.59 -14.23
CA GLU A 54 21.65 2.81 -14.98
C GLU A 54 20.61 3.67 -14.24
N PHE A 55 20.22 3.24 -13.04
CA PHE A 55 19.10 3.83 -12.32
C PHE A 55 19.38 5.27 -11.86
N ASP A 56 20.61 5.55 -11.44
CA ASP A 56 21.08 6.87 -11.03
C ASP A 56 21.28 7.83 -12.22
N SER A 57 21.63 7.29 -13.39
CA SER A 57 21.69 8.09 -14.61
C SER A 57 20.31 8.39 -15.19
N PHE A 58 19.35 7.52 -14.96
CA PHE A 58 17.95 7.71 -15.35
C PHE A 58 17.23 8.70 -14.43
N TYR A 59 17.45 8.59 -13.13
CA TYR A 59 16.94 9.48 -12.09
C TYR A 59 18.11 10.29 -11.51
N THR A 60 18.46 11.39 -12.16
CA THR A 60 19.68 12.17 -11.88
C THR A 60 19.73 12.79 -10.48
N ASP A 61 18.57 12.99 -9.84
CA ASP A 61 18.48 13.44 -8.45
C ASP A 61 19.00 12.40 -7.45
N LEU A 62 19.05 11.10 -7.81
CA LEU A 62 19.69 10.08 -6.98
C LEU A 62 21.22 10.20 -6.92
N SER A 63 21.83 10.89 -7.88
CA SER A 63 23.27 11.18 -7.89
C SER A 63 23.63 12.45 -7.10
N ASP A 64 22.64 13.21 -6.63
CA ASP A 64 22.89 14.42 -5.82
C ASP A 64 23.29 14.04 -4.40
N ALA A 65 24.49 14.42 -3.99
CA ALA A 65 25.04 14.18 -2.66
C ALA A 65 24.22 14.83 -1.52
N SER A 66 23.36 15.80 -1.83
CA SER A 66 22.41 16.39 -0.86
C SER A 66 21.16 15.55 -0.65
N HIS A 67 20.86 14.63 -1.56
CA HIS A 67 19.72 13.71 -1.45
C HIS A 67 19.95 12.74 -0.29
N ARG A 68 19.17 12.87 0.76
CA ARG A 68 19.28 12.05 1.98
C ARG A 68 17.96 11.40 2.33
N THR A 69 18.04 10.16 2.77
CA THR A 69 16.89 9.42 3.28
C THR A 69 17.27 8.63 4.53
N ALA A 70 16.30 8.39 5.41
CA ALA A 70 16.50 7.56 6.60
C ALA A 70 16.53 6.07 6.28
N SER A 71 15.79 5.66 5.24
CA SER A 71 15.69 4.25 4.82
C SER A 71 15.41 4.15 3.33
N VAL A 72 15.78 3.01 2.75
CA VAL A 72 15.53 2.69 1.34
C VAL A 72 14.93 1.28 1.26
N MET A 73 13.76 1.18 0.62
CA MET A 73 13.17 -0.08 0.22
C MET A 73 13.32 -0.24 -1.29
N PHE A 74 13.83 -1.37 -1.75
CA PHE A 74 14.02 -1.60 -3.18
C PHE A 74 13.63 -3.01 -3.59
N HIS A 75 13.29 -3.17 -4.87
CA HIS A 75 12.95 -4.43 -5.50
C HIS A 75 13.46 -4.41 -6.95
N ILE A 76 14.35 -5.32 -7.31
CA ILE A 76 15.04 -5.31 -8.60
C ILE A 76 14.51 -6.32 -9.61
N ARG A 77 13.53 -7.14 -9.23
CA ARG A 77 12.98 -8.22 -10.07
C ARG A 77 11.51 -7.97 -10.41
N PHE A 78 11.17 -8.14 -11.68
CA PHE A 78 9.78 -8.16 -12.14
C PHE A 78 9.12 -9.52 -11.90
N SER A 79 7.78 -9.51 -11.87
CA SER A 79 7.00 -10.75 -11.85
C SER A 79 7.34 -11.61 -13.07
N THR A 80 7.46 -12.92 -12.85
CA THR A 80 7.66 -13.91 -13.91
C THR A 80 6.36 -14.42 -14.51
N ASN A 81 5.22 -14.14 -13.84
CA ASN A 81 3.90 -14.65 -14.21
C ASN A 81 3.06 -13.66 -15.03
N THR A 82 3.53 -12.44 -15.21
CA THR A 82 2.84 -11.37 -15.95
C THR A 82 3.80 -10.66 -16.89
N SER A 83 3.26 -10.07 -17.97
CA SER A 83 4.06 -9.22 -18.85
C SER A 83 4.55 -8.00 -18.09
N PRO A 84 5.87 -7.72 -18.08
CA PRO A 84 6.41 -6.56 -17.38
C PRO A 84 5.84 -5.27 -17.93
N LYS A 85 5.36 -4.42 -17.01
CA LYS A 85 4.96 -3.04 -17.31
C LYS A 85 5.63 -2.15 -16.27
N TRP A 86 6.14 -0.99 -16.69
CA TRP A 86 6.92 -0.12 -15.82
C TRP A 86 6.15 0.31 -14.54
N HIS A 87 4.85 0.57 -14.63
CA HIS A 87 4.04 0.97 -13.48
C HIS A 87 3.76 -0.18 -12.51
N LEU A 88 3.96 -1.43 -12.92
CA LEU A 88 3.88 -2.61 -12.06
C LEU A 88 5.22 -2.96 -11.40
N ALA A 89 6.29 -2.21 -11.72
CA ALA A 89 7.54 -2.33 -10.97
C ALA A 89 7.31 -2.03 -9.47
N GLN A 90 8.03 -2.74 -8.61
CA GLN A 90 7.99 -2.54 -7.17
C GLN A 90 9.24 -1.78 -6.70
N PRO A 91 9.19 -1.14 -5.53
CA PRO A 91 8.08 -1.09 -4.58
C PRO A 91 6.90 -0.25 -5.06
N TYR A 92 5.74 -0.52 -4.47
CA TYR A 92 4.59 0.37 -4.56
C TYR A 92 4.74 1.52 -3.56
N ARG A 93 3.64 2.22 -3.24
CA ARG A 93 3.72 3.41 -2.36
C ARG A 93 4.07 3.07 -0.92
N VAL A 94 3.60 1.95 -0.43
CA VAL A 94 3.69 1.57 0.99
C VAL A 94 4.42 0.25 1.14
N ILE A 95 4.28 -0.66 0.18
CA ILE A 95 4.83 -2.00 0.27
C ILE A 95 5.71 -2.41 -0.91
N ALA A 96 6.59 -3.36 -0.65
CA ALA A 96 7.15 -4.28 -1.63
C ALA A 96 6.72 -5.71 -1.26
N HIS A 97 6.26 -6.48 -2.24
CA HIS A 97 5.75 -7.83 -2.07
C HIS A 97 6.48 -8.79 -2.99
N ASN A 98 7.00 -9.85 -2.43
CA ASN A 98 7.50 -11.00 -3.17
C ASN A 98 6.67 -12.23 -2.81
N GLY A 99 5.93 -12.74 -3.77
CA GLY A 99 4.99 -13.83 -3.61
C GLY A 99 3.79 -13.72 -4.54
N GLU A 100 2.66 -14.27 -4.13
CA GLU A 100 1.42 -14.24 -4.91
C GLU A 100 0.21 -14.28 -3.97
N ILE A 101 -0.73 -13.36 -4.16
CA ILE A 101 -2.01 -13.37 -3.44
C ILE A 101 -3.00 -14.20 -4.24
N ASN A 102 -3.17 -15.46 -3.86
CA ASN A 102 -3.99 -16.44 -4.57
C ASN A 102 -5.49 -16.12 -4.50
N THR A 103 -5.92 -15.40 -3.46
CA THR A 103 -7.32 -15.01 -3.23
C THR A 103 -7.71 -13.68 -3.89
N ILE A 104 -6.84 -13.09 -4.72
CA ILE A 104 -6.97 -11.71 -5.23
C ILE A 104 -8.33 -11.39 -5.84
N SER A 105 -8.95 -12.30 -6.59
CA SER A 105 -10.27 -12.07 -7.20
C SER A 105 -11.35 -11.89 -6.13
N GLY A 106 -11.33 -12.72 -5.09
CA GLY A 106 -12.22 -12.60 -3.93
C GLY A 106 -11.96 -11.31 -3.16
N ASN A 107 -10.70 -10.96 -2.91
CA ASN A 107 -10.32 -9.75 -2.20
C ASN A 107 -10.80 -8.47 -2.92
N ARG A 108 -10.64 -8.40 -4.24
CA ARG A 108 -11.15 -7.30 -5.06
C ARG A 108 -12.67 -7.19 -4.99
N ASN A 109 -13.39 -8.31 -5.08
CA ASN A 109 -14.84 -8.34 -4.96
C ASN A 109 -15.31 -7.89 -3.57
N TRP A 110 -14.64 -8.33 -2.51
CA TRP A 110 -14.92 -7.86 -1.15
C TRP A 110 -14.63 -6.37 -0.97
N ALA A 111 -13.54 -5.87 -1.54
CA ALA A 111 -13.24 -4.44 -1.54
C ALA A 111 -14.34 -3.62 -2.22
N LEU A 112 -14.88 -4.09 -3.35
CA LEU A 112 -16.02 -3.47 -4.03
C LEU A 112 -17.29 -3.52 -3.17
N ALA A 113 -17.61 -4.68 -2.59
CA ALA A 113 -18.80 -4.85 -1.76
C ALA A 113 -18.79 -3.93 -0.52
N ARG A 114 -17.62 -3.82 0.14
CA ARG A 114 -17.45 -2.97 1.34
C ARG A 114 -17.35 -1.49 1.05
N MET A 115 -17.01 -1.13 -0.16
CA MET A 115 -16.69 0.23 -0.56
C MET A 115 -17.76 1.26 -0.15
N ASN A 116 -19.03 0.87 -0.17
CA ASN A 116 -20.14 1.74 0.20
C ASN A 116 -20.35 1.85 1.73
N ASN A 117 -19.82 0.89 2.48
CA ASN A 117 -19.96 0.80 3.94
C ASN A 117 -18.70 1.29 4.68
N LEU A 118 -17.58 1.45 3.96
CA LEU A 118 -16.36 2.01 4.55
C LEU A 118 -16.59 3.49 4.87
N SER A 119 -16.26 3.84 6.09
CA SER A 119 -16.31 5.22 6.57
C SER A 119 -15.09 5.54 7.42
N SER A 120 -14.64 6.77 7.35
CA SER A 120 -13.59 7.29 8.21
C SER A 120 -13.81 8.78 8.42
N LYS A 121 -13.64 9.25 9.66
CA LYS A 121 -13.69 10.68 9.97
C LYS A 121 -12.64 11.47 9.20
N ARG A 122 -11.49 10.85 8.87
CA ARG A 122 -10.39 11.47 8.12
C ARG A 122 -10.76 11.74 6.66
N PHE A 123 -11.49 10.85 6.04
CA PHE A 123 -11.85 10.96 4.61
C PHE A 123 -13.11 11.75 4.35
N GLY A 124 -14.07 11.76 5.28
CA GLY A 124 -15.41 12.23 5.02
C GLY A 124 -16.15 11.28 4.06
N ASN A 125 -16.71 11.80 2.96
CA ASN A 125 -17.43 10.97 1.99
C ASN A 125 -16.48 10.17 1.10
N MET A 126 -16.24 8.91 1.44
CA MET A 126 -15.32 8.01 0.73
C MET A 126 -15.79 7.61 -0.67
N ARG A 127 -17.09 7.75 -0.99
CA ARG A 127 -17.63 7.43 -2.34
C ARG A 127 -16.97 8.24 -3.46
N LYS A 128 -16.47 9.43 -3.14
CA LYS A 128 -15.77 10.29 -4.11
C LYS A 128 -14.45 9.68 -4.61
N TYR A 129 -13.81 8.85 -3.80
CA TYR A 129 -12.47 8.30 -4.02
C TYR A 129 -12.46 6.86 -4.51
N GLN A 130 -13.63 6.34 -4.88
CA GLN A 130 -13.79 5.00 -5.41
C GLN A 130 -13.32 4.87 -6.87
N PRO A 131 -12.79 3.71 -7.27
CA PRO A 131 -12.54 2.51 -6.45
C PRO A 131 -11.35 2.69 -5.49
N LEU A 132 -11.43 2.13 -4.28
CA LEU A 132 -10.36 2.22 -3.29
C LEU A 132 -9.21 1.26 -3.64
N VAL A 133 -9.53 0.12 -4.20
CA VAL A 133 -8.60 -0.92 -4.67
C VAL A 133 -8.76 -1.06 -6.17
N ASN A 134 -7.63 -1.13 -6.89
CA ASN A 134 -7.65 -1.35 -8.33
C ASN A 134 -8.21 -2.74 -8.68
N GLN A 135 -8.82 -2.85 -9.85
CA GLN A 135 -9.45 -4.07 -10.32
C GLN A 135 -8.66 -4.78 -11.42
N SER A 136 -7.67 -4.11 -12.00
CA SER A 136 -6.91 -4.59 -13.17
C SER A 136 -5.39 -4.61 -12.95
N GLY A 137 -4.88 -4.09 -11.86
CA GLY A 137 -3.44 -4.12 -11.54
C GLY A 137 -2.94 -5.51 -11.11
N SER A 138 -1.69 -5.61 -10.69
CA SER A 138 -1.16 -6.81 -10.04
C SER A 138 -1.84 -7.04 -8.68
N ASP A 139 -1.74 -8.26 -8.16
CA ASP A 139 -2.16 -8.61 -6.81
C ASP A 139 -1.50 -7.71 -5.77
N SER A 140 -0.19 -7.53 -5.88
CA SER A 140 0.62 -6.65 -5.01
C SER A 140 0.14 -5.20 -5.05
N SER A 141 -0.25 -4.68 -6.23
CA SER A 141 -0.76 -3.32 -6.33
C SER A 141 -2.12 -3.15 -5.68
N SER A 142 -2.96 -4.19 -5.72
CA SER A 142 -4.25 -4.20 -5.03
C SER A 142 -4.06 -4.25 -3.51
N LEU A 143 -3.11 -5.07 -3.03
CA LEU A 143 -2.74 -5.15 -1.62
C LEU A 143 -2.21 -3.81 -1.12
N ASP A 144 -1.29 -3.17 -1.86
CA ASP A 144 -0.78 -1.83 -1.55
C ASP A 144 -1.91 -0.81 -1.40
N ASN A 145 -2.87 -0.81 -2.32
CA ASN A 145 -4.02 0.07 -2.24
C ASN A 145 -4.87 -0.17 -0.97
N MET A 146 -5.05 -1.43 -0.56
CA MET A 146 -5.82 -1.74 0.64
C MET A 146 -5.05 -1.32 1.90
N ILE A 147 -3.74 -1.59 1.98
CA ILE A 147 -2.91 -1.13 3.09
C ILE A 147 -2.90 0.40 3.16
N GLU A 148 -2.79 1.07 2.01
CA GLU A 148 -2.80 2.51 1.92
C GLU A 148 -4.11 3.10 2.47
N VAL A 149 -5.26 2.60 2.05
CA VAL A 149 -6.55 3.11 2.53
C VAL A 149 -6.74 2.90 4.03
N LEU A 150 -6.28 1.78 4.58
CA LEU A 150 -6.32 1.51 6.01
C LEU A 150 -5.39 2.45 6.79
N LYS A 151 -4.16 2.62 6.32
CA LYS A 151 -3.15 3.53 6.91
C LYS A 151 -3.67 4.97 6.94
N GLU A 152 -4.12 5.49 5.81
CA GLU A 152 -4.65 6.85 5.74
C GLU A 152 -5.98 7.01 6.50
N GLY A 153 -6.71 5.92 6.68
CA GLY A 153 -7.88 5.80 7.55
C GLY A 153 -7.56 5.87 9.04
N GLY A 154 -6.28 5.75 9.41
CA GLY A 154 -5.77 5.84 10.78
C GLY A 154 -5.41 4.50 11.42
N VAL A 155 -5.36 3.42 10.66
CA VAL A 155 -4.86 2.12 11.13
C VAL A 155 -3.34 2.11 11.05
N ASN A 156 -2.66 1.70 12.13
CA ASN A 156 -1.21 1.49 12.10
C ASN A 156 -0.82 0.49 11.01
N ILE A 157 0.25 0.75 10.26
CA ILE A 157 0.64 -0.05 9.09
C ILE A 157 0.95 -1.51 9.45
N GLY A 158 1.63 -1.77 10.55
CA GLY A 158 1.91 -3.13 11.01
C GLY A 158 0.62 -3.88 11.37
N ARG A 159 -0.35 -3.18 11.99
CA ARG A 159 -1.69 -3.73 12.23
C ARG A 159 -2.43 -4.02 10.93
N ALA A 160 -2.41 -3.10 9.97
CA ALA A 160 -3.04 -3.29 8.66
C ALA A 160 -2.47 -4.51 7.93
N ALA A 161 -1.16 -4.68 7.93
CA ALA A 161 -0.49 -5.84 7.35
C ALA A 161 -0.94 -7.15 8.02
N ARG A 162 -0.98 -7.20 9.36
CA ARG A 162 -1.41 -8.40 10.10
C ARG A 162 -2.91 -8.68 9.97
N MET A 163 -3.73 -7.67 9.74
CA MET A 163 -5.17 -7.86 9.47
C MET A 163 -5.39 -8.50 8.10
N LEU A 164 -4.66 -8.05 7.10
CA LEU A 164 -4.83 -8.50 5.71
C LEU A 164 -4.13 -9.83 5.46
N ILE A 165 -2.98 -10.07 6.10
CA ILE A 165 -2.17 -11.27 5.92
C ILE A 165 -1.95 -11.91 7.29
N PRO A 166 -3.00 -12.51 7.87
CA PRO A 166 -2.87 -13.21 9.12
C PRO A 166 -2.08 -14.51 8.91
N PRO A 167 -1.28 -14.92 9.89
CA PRO A 167 -0.76 -16.29 9.92
C PRO A 167 -1.89 -17.29 10.15
N SER A 168 -1.62 -18.57 10.01
CA SER A 168 -2.55 -19.64 10.36
C SER A 168 -2.72 -19.70 11.90
N TRP A 169 -3.76 -19.08 12.44
CA TRP A 169 -3.90 -18.84 13.87
C TRP A 169 -4.90 -19.76 14.57
N GLN A 170 -5.87 -20.33 13.83
CA GLN A 170 -7.01 -21.05 14.42
C GLN A 170 -6.60 -22.34 15.15
N ASN A 171 -5.67 -23.11 14.56
CA ASN A 171 -5.29 -24.45 15.03
C ASN A 171 -3.81 -24.54 15.39
N THR A 172 -3.24 -23.47 15.93
CA THR A 172 -1.83 -23.44 16.37
C THR A 172 -1.72 -23.31 17.88
N ASP A 173 -0.79 -24.04 18.47
CA ASP A 173 -0.41 -23.92 19.88
C ASP A 173 0.73 -22.91 20.08
N LEU A 174 1.24 -22.33 18.99
CA LEU A 174 2.37 -21.40 19.01
C LEU A 174 1.98 -19.95 19.36
N MET A 175 0.69 -19.66 19.43
CA MET A 175 0.18 -18.33 19.74
C MET A 175 -0.50 -18.32 21.10
N ASP A 176 -0.29 -17.26 21.85
CA ASP A 176 -1.02 -17.01 23.08
C ASP A 176 -2.49 -16.59 22.84
N SER A 177 -3.24 -16.45 23.91
CA SER A 177 -4.67 -16.11 23.86
C SER A 177 -4.92 -14.73 23.28
N ASP A 178 -4.04 -13.76 23.54
CA ASP A 178 -4.20 -12.38 23.11
C ASP A 178 -3.92 -12.24 21.61
N GLU A 179 -2.91 -12.95 21.09
CA GLU A 179 -2.66 -13.03 19.65
C GLU A 179 -3.84 -13.70 18.91
N LYS A 180 -4.35 -14.81 19.44
CA LYS A 180 -5.54 -15.47 18.86
C LYS A 180 -6.73 -14.56 18.85
N ALA A 181 -7.03 -13.87 19.96
CA ALA A 181 -8.14 -12.91 20.06
C ALA A 181 -7.96 -11.73 19.07
N PHE A 182 -6.73 -11.25 18.88
CA PHE A 182 -6.42 -10.23 17.87
C PHE A 182 -6.80 -10.71 16.46
N HIS A 183 -6.41 -11.91 16.07
CA HIS A 183 -6.71 -12.44 14.74
C HIS A 183 -8.19 -12.77 14.56
N GLU A 184 -8.84 -13.32 15.58
CA GLU A 184 -10.28 -13.56 15.57
C GLU A 184 -11.06 -12.26 15.37
N TYR A 185 -10.77 -11.24 16.16
CA TYR A 185 -11.41 -9.93 16.03
C TYR A 185 -11.23 -9.32 14.65
N ASN A 186 -10.02 -9.34 14.10
CA ASN A 186 -9.76 -8.74 12.80
C ASN A 186 -10.37 -9.54 11.64
N SER A 187 -10.47 -10.88 11.76
CA SER A 187 -11.13 -11.73 10.76
C SER A 187 -12.62 -11.46 10.59
N MET A 188 -13.27 -10.90 11.62
CA MET A 188 -14.67 -10.46 11.53
C MET A 188 -14.84 -9.18 10.69
N HIS A 189 -13.77 -8.41 10.51
CA HIS A 189 -13.81 -7.13 9.80
C HIS A 189 -13.21 -7.19 8.41
N MET A 190 -12.25 -8.08 8.17
CA MET A 190 -11.50 -8.14 6.93
C MET A 190 -11.20 -9.59 6.54
N GLU A 191 -11.46 -9.96 5.31
CA GLU A 191 -11.02 -11.24 4.74
C GLU A 191 -9.50 -11.29 4.62
N PRO A 192 -8.89 -12.48 4.77
CA PRO A 192 -7.49 -12.65 4.53
C PRO A 192 -7.14 -12.47 3.05
N TRP A 193 -6.00 -11.86 2.79
CA TRP A 193 -5.34 -11.82 1.50
C TRP A 193 -4.29 -12.93 1.51
N ASP A 194 -4.65 -14.09 1.00
CA ASP A 194 -3.92 -15.33 1.23
C ASP A 194 -3.06 -15.73 0.04
N GLY A 195 -1.89 -16.25 0.37
CA GLY A 195 -0.87 -16.75 -0.54
C GLY A 195 0.53 -16.67 0.06
N PRO A 196 1.55 -17.26 -0.60
CA PRO A 196 2.93 -17.11 -0.16
C PRO A 196 3.35 -15.65 -0.28
N ALA A 197 3.75 -15.03 0.83
CA ALA A 197 4.03 -13.61 0.87
C ALA A 197 5.23 -13.26 1.75
N LEU A 198 6.21 -12.57 1.17
CA LEU A 198 7.19 -11.76 1.87
C LEU A 198 6.85 -10.31 1.62
N ILE A 199 6.55 -9.56 2.67
CA ILE A 199 6.16 -8.16 2.56
C ILE A 199 7.12 -7.28 3.35
N CYS A 200 7.69 -6.30 2.65
CA CYS A 200 8.35 -5.17 3.28
C CYS A 200 7.42 -3.96 3.20
N PHE A 201 7.38 -3.17 4.23
CA PHE A 201 6.63 -1.92 4.25
C PHE A 201 7.42 -0.81 4.90
N GLN A 202 7.12 0.42 4.51
CA GLN A 202 7.78 1.61 5.00
C GLN A 202 6.79 2.75 5.15
N ASP A 203 6.89 3.46 6.27
CA ASP A 203 6.27 4.75 6.47
C ASP A 203 7.17 5.67 7.32
N LYS A 204 6.69 6.84 7.69
CA LYS A 204 7.45 7.81 8.50
C LYS A 204 7.83 7.31 9.92
N ASN A 205 7.24 6.21 10.39
CA ASN A 205 7.46 5.68 11.74
C ASN A 205 8.25 4.36 11.74
N PHE A 206 8.42 3.73 10.55
CA PHE A 206 9.06 2.42 10.39
C PHE A 206 9.98 2.41 9.17
#